data_1cce3888c607d0ec72ddf0e09c065413
#
_entry.id   1cce3888c607d0ec72ddf0e09c065413
#
_cell.length_a   1.000
_cell.length_b   1.000
_cell.length_c   1.000
_cell.angle_alpha   90.00
_cell.angle_beta   90.00
_cell.angle_gamma   90.00
#
_symmetry.space_group_name_H-M   'P 1'
#
loop_
_entity.id
_entity.type
_entity.pdbx_description
1 polymer ?
#
loop_
_entity_poly.entity_id
_entity_poly.type
_entity_poly.pdbx_seq_one_letter_code
_entity_poly.pdbx_strand_id
1 'polypeptide(L)'
;LAIEDTAYGFQYAALRDAGVNENGDPAWSIRITPVMFPTGRIIPAAAFQFYVFEIPMTDEMTATYLVFHGSGPQDRDVIIDTMGLADLRFWTYEGCDFQASWNDRLGQDRDSMDRNWSGFAGIEQEDSVIAMSMTPIVDRTKEYLVPSDEAVIRLRRRLLDSVALNEAGGNPLGLTVEDYSNVVAVPDTVIPKSADWTDLARGNSETGRTVRGEAAE
;
A
#
# COMPACT_ATOMS: atom_id res chain seq x y z
N LEU A 1 7.75 12.06 -5.37
CA LEU A 1 6.60 11.92 -4.48
C LEU A 1 6.08 13.28 -4.04
N ALA A 2 4.76 13.38 -3.80
CA ALA A 2 4.14 14.47 -3.07
C ALA A 2 3.36 13.88 -1.90
N ILE A 3 3.34 14.56 -0.75
CA ILE A 3 2.72 14.05 0.48
C ILE A 3 1.82 15.13 1.07
N GLU A 4 0.63 14.74 1.53
CA GLU A 4 -0.31 15.57 2.28
C GLU A 4 -0.65 14.90 3.60
N ASP A 5 -0.52 15.62 4.70
CA ASP A 5 -0.97 15.18 6.03
C ASP A 5 -2.49 15.26 6.14
N THR A 6 -3.10 14.23 6.73
CA THR A 6 -4.56 14.13 6.92
C THR A 6 -4.89 13.82 8.38
N ALA A 7 -6.17 13.91 8.74
CA ALA A 7 -6.64 13.51 10.07
C ALA A 7 -6.46 12.02 10.35
N TYR A 8 -6.52 11.18 9.32
CA TYR A 8 -6.35 9.72 9.43
C TYR A 8 -4.89 9.25 9.34
N GLY A 9 -3.96 10.12 8.99
CA GLY A 9 -2.56 9.78 8.76
C GLY A 9 -1.94 10.72 7.74
N PHE A 10 -1.69 10.22 6.55
CA PHE A 10 -1.29 11.01 5.39
C PHE A 10 -1.67 10.28 4.10
N GLN A 11 -1.58 10.99 2.99
CA GLN A 11 -1.65 10.37 1.66
C GLN A 11 -0.45 10.81 0.84
N TYR A 12 -0.02 9.94 -0.07
CA TYR A 12 1.05 10.29 -0.98
C TYR A 12 0.68 10.01 -2.43
N ALA A 13 1.15 10.89 -3.31
CA ALA A 13 1.01 10.78 -4.75
C ALA A 13 2.34 10.36 -5.37
N ALA A 14 2.35 9.26 -6.11
CA ALA A 14 3.44 8.90 -7.01
C ALA A 14 3.21 9.61 -8.35
N LEU A 15 4.05 10.61 -8.65
CA LEU A 15 3.98 11.43 -9.86
C LEU A 15 5.02 10.95 -10.85
N ARG A 16 4.59 10.59 -12.06
CA ARG A 16 5.45 10.23 -13.20
C ARG A 16 5.13 11.14 -14.37
N ASP A 17 6.16 11.54 -15.11
CA ASP A 17 5.96 12.35 -16.33
C ASP A 17 5.20 11.51 -17.38
N ALA A 18 4.02 12.00 -17.78
CA ALA A 18 3.18 11.39 -18.81
C ALA A 18 3.32 12.09 -20.17
N GLY A 19 4.26 13.04 -20.30
CA GLY A 19 4.41 13.86 -21.50
C GLY A 19 3.29 14.89 -21.61
N VAL A 20 2.37 14.72 -22.56
CA VAL A 20 1.21 15.59 -22.76
C VAL A 20 -0.08 14.76 -22.71
N ASN A 21 -1.17 15.38 -22.22
CA ASN A 21 -2.50 14.79 -22.24
C ASN A 21 -3.16 14.91 -23.64
N GLU A 22 -4.40 14.47 -23.77
CA GLU A 22 -5.18 14.51 -25.00
C GLU A 22 -5.39 15.94 -25.56
N ASN A 23 -5.31 16.95 -24.68
CA ASN A 23 -5.44 18.36 -25.04
C ASN A 23 -4.09 19.00 -25.42
N GLY A 24 -2.97 18.27 -25.32
CA GLY A 24 -1.63 18.78 -25.58
C GLY A 24 -0.98 19.48 -24.39
N ASP A 25 -1.60 19.46 -23.20
CA ASP A 25 -1.04 20.05 -21.98
C ASP A 25 -0.03 19.09 -21.32
N PRO A 26 1.06 19.62 -20.73
CA PRO A 26 1.97 18.81 -19.91
C PRO A 26 1.23 18.06 -18.81
N ALA A 27 1.51 16.75 -18.65
CA ALA A 27 0.72 15.87 -17.78
C ALA A 27 1.55 15.01 -16.83
N TRP A 28 0.93 14.65 -15.70
CA TRP A 28 1.38 13.61 -14.78
C TRP A 28 0.54 12.35 -14.93
N SER A 29 1.18 11.18 -14.90
CA SER A 29 0.54 9.95 -14.46
C SER A 29 0.67 9.87 -12.96
N ILE A 30 -0.45 9.73 -12.25
CA ILE A 30 -0.51 9.82 -10.79
C ILE A 30 -1.20 8.60 -10.20
N ARG A 31 -0.68 8.11 -9.06
CA ARG A 31 -1.33 7.17 -8.15
C ARG A 31 -1.35 7.76 -6.75
N ILE A 32 -2.48 7.66 -6.04
CA ILE A 32 -2.60 8.18 -4.68
C ILE A 32 -2.89 7.02 -3.73
N THR A 33 -2.04 6.90 -2.71
CA THR A 33 -2.14 5.88 -1.66
C THR A 33 -2.40 6.56 -0.32
N PRO A 34 -3.57 6.37 0.28
CA PRO A 34 -3.83 6.76 1.67
C PRO A 34 -3.11 5.82 2.64
N VAL A 35 -2.53 6.39 3.69
CA VAL A 35 -1.93 5.69 4.82
C VAL A 35 -2.73 6.05 6.06
N MET A 36 -3.43 5.06 6.61
CA MET A 36 -4.31 5.19 7.77
C MET A 36 -3.59 4.71 9.03
N PHE A 37 -3.45 5.61 9.99
CA PHE A 37 -2.73 5.30 11.22
C PHE A 37 -3.54 4.40 12.16
N PRO A 38 -2.85 3.50 12.88
CA PRO A 38 -1.39 3.31 12.84
C PRO A 38 -0.89 2.33 11.77
N THR A 39 -1.73 1.48 11.17
CA THR A 39 -1.28 0.25 10.50
C THR A 39 -1.92 -0.01 9.14
N GLY A 40 -2.80 0.87 8.67
CA GLY A 40 -3.56 0.66 7.45
C GLY A 40 -3.04 1.44 6.25
N ARG A 41 -3.25 0.88 5.05
CA ARG A 41 -3.10 1.60 3.78
C ARG A 41 -4.09 1.07 2.75
N ILE A 42 -4.41 1.87 1.75
CA ILE A 42 -5.23 1.44 0.62
C ILE A 42 -4.35 1.45 -0.62
N ILE A 43 -4.15 0.27 -1.21
CA ILE A 43 -3.38 0.13 -2.44
C ILE A 43 -4.27 0.52 -3.63
N PRO A 44 -3.84 1.44 -4.50
CA PRO A 44 -4.61 1.85 -5.66
C PRO A 44 -4.78 0.69 -6.66
N ALA A 45 -6.03 0.31 -6.91
CA ALA A 45 -6.40 -0.65 -7.93
C ALA A 45 -7.63 -0.13 -8.71
N ALA A 46 -7.70 -0.45 -10.00
CA ALA A 46 -8.74 0.10 -10.89
C ALA A 46 -10.14 -0.49 -10.63
N ALA A 47 -10.21 -1.77 -10.24
CA ALA A 47 -11.46 -2.50 -10.14
C ALA A 47 -12.01 -2.65 -8.73
N PHE A 48 -11.20 -2.37 -7.71
CA PHE A 48 -11.55 -2.55 -6.29
C PHE A 48 -10.67 -1.69 -5.39
N GLN A 49 -11.08 -1.53 -4.15
CA GLN A 49 -10.22 -0.99 -3.08
C GLN A 49 -9.49 -2.17 -2.42
N PHE A 50 -8.18 -2.07 -2.30
CA PHE A 50 -7.33 -3.08 -1.68
C PHE A 50 -6.74 -2.52 -0.39
N TYR A 51 -7.32 -2.92 0.74
CA TYR A 51 -6.85 -2.52 2.06
C TYR A 51 -5.81 -3.50 2.57
N VAL A 52 -4.72 -2.98 3.08
CA VAL A 52 -3.69 -3.75 3.77
C VAL A 52 -3.56 -3.20 5.19
N PHE A 53 -3.67 -4.08 6.17
CA PHE A 53 -3.43 -3.77 7.57
C PHE A 53 -2.29 -4.64 8.08
N GLU A 54 -1.26 -4.01 8.65
CA GLU A 54 -0.10 -4.69 9.21
C GLU A 54 -0.12 -4.51 10.73
N ILE A 55 -0.56 -5.54 11.43
CA ILE A 55 -0.77 -5.52 12.88
C ILE A 55 0.44 -6.14 13.57
N PRO A 56 1.23 -5.39 14.35
CA PRO A 56 2.34 -5.95 15.11
C PRO A 56 1.80 -6.91 16.18
N MET A 57 2.25 -8.16 16.14
CA MET A 57 1.90 -9.20 17.11
C MET A 57 2.95 -9.33 18.20
N THR A 58 4.22 -9.25 17.79
CA THR A 58 5.39 -9.21 18.67
C THR A 58 6.45 -8.30 18.06
N ASP A 59 7.62 -8.19 18.66
CA ASP A 59 8.75 -7.42 18.09
C ASP A 59 9.26 -8.03 16.77
N GLU A 60 8.98 -9.31 16.52
CA GLU A 60 9.48 -10.08 15.38
C GLU A 60 8.37 -10.54 14.41
N MET A 61 7.11 -10.41 14.79
CA MET A 61 5.98 -10.93 14.02
C MET A 61 4.93 -9.86 13.75
N THR A 62 4.46 -9.82 12.51
CA THR A 62 3.38 -8.96 12.04
C THR A 62 2.30 -9.80 11.37
N ALA A 63 1.04 -9.61 11.73
CA ALA A 63 -0.08 -10.17 10.98
C ALA A 63 -0.51 -9.20 9.88
N THR A 64 -0.55 -9.66 8.64
CA THR A 64 -1.03 -8.90 7.50
C THR A 64 -2.44 -9.32 7.12
N TYR A 65 -3.37 -8.36 7.11
CA TYR A 65 -4.75 -8.55 6.66
C TYR A 65 -4.94 -7.88 5.31
N LEU A 66 -5.34 -8.66 4.32
CA LEU A 66 -5.66 -8.22 2.96
C LEU A 66 -7.17 -8.20 2.79
N VAL A 67 -7.75 -7.02 2.56
CA VAL A 67 -9.20 -6.86 2.41
C VAL A 67 -9.51 -6.26 1.04
N PHE A 68 -10.29 -6.98 0.25
CA PHE A 68 -10.70 -6.57 -1.08
C PHE A 68 -12.17 -6.16 -1.05
N HIS A 69 -12.46 -4.94 -1.48
CA HIS A 69 -13.80 -4.38 -1.54
C HIS A 69 -14.04 -3.70 -2.89
N GLY A 70 -15.15 -3.99 -3.53
CA GLY A 70 -15.50 -3.40 -4.83
C GLY A 70 -17.01 -3.32 -5.03
N SER A 71 -17.43 -2.81 -6.19
CA SER A 71 -18.84 -2.65 -6.56
C SER A 71 -19.58 -3.96 -6.91
N GLY A 72 -18.87 -5.09 -6.89
CA GLY A 72 -19.41 -6.41 -7.21
C GLY A 72 -18.67 -7.53 -6.47
N PRO A 73 -19.13 -8.78 -6.66
CA PRO A 73 -18.45 -9.94 -6.10
C PRO A 73 -16.99 -10.00 -6.56
N GLN A 74 -16.09 -10.20 -5.62
CA GLN A 74 -14.68 -10.44 -5.92
C GLN A 74 -14.47 -11.95 -6.14
N ASP A 75 -13.78 -12.32 -7.20
CA ASP A 75 -13.41 -13.72 -7.44
C ASP A 75 -12.27 -14.09 -6.48
N ARG A 76 -12.62 -14.88 -5.46
CA ARG A 76 -11.69 -15.31 -4.42
C ARG A 76 -10.50 -16.10 -4.99
N ASP A 77 -10.75 -16.96 -5.98
CA ASP A 77 -9.71 -17.84 -6.50
C ASP A 77 -8.72 -17.05 -7.37
N VAL A 78 -9.20 -16.07 -8.12
CA VAL A 78 -8.34 -15.12 -8.85
C VAL A 78 -7.48 -14.29 -7.89
N ILE A 79 -8.04 -13.83 -6.76
CA ILE A 79 -7.28 -13.08 -5.75
C ILE A 79 -6.20 -13.97 -5.13
N ILE A 80 -6.55 -15.18 -4.71
CA ILE A 80 -5.62 -16.13 -4.09
C ILE A 80 -4.47 -16.46 -5.04
N ASP A 81 -4.76 -16.68 -6.32
CA ASP A 81 -3.75 -16.98 -7.33
C ASP A 81 -2.83 -15.77 -7.59
N THR A 82 -3.42 -14.59 -7.81
CA THR A 82 -2.65 -13.36 -8.05
C THR A 82 -1.74 -12.98 -6.88
N MET A 83 -2.19 -13.19 -5.65
CA MET A 83 -1.42 -12.93 -4.44
C MET A 83 -0.40 -14.05 -4.14
N GLY A 84 -0.51 -15.21 -4.78
CA GLY A 84 0.35 -16.36 -4.53
C GLY A 84 0.04 -17.09 -3.21
N LEU A 85 -1.18 -16.97 -2.69
CA LEU A 85 -1.59 -17.55 -1.41
C LEU A 85 -1.99 -19.03 -1.52
N ALA A 86 -2.14 -19.58 -2.73
CA ALA A 86 -2.48 -20.98 -2.95
C ALA A 86 -1.32 -21.94 -2.70
N ASP A 87 -0.08 -21.43 -2.69
CA ASP A 87 1.12 -22.26 -2.58
C ASP A 87 1.44 -22.57 -1.12
N LEU A 88 1.06 -23.77 -0.69
CA LEU A 88 1.28 -24.28 0.68
C LEU A 88 2.76 -24.50 1.05
N ARG A 89 3.70 -24.35 0.13
CA ARG A 89 5.13 -24.31 0.45
C ARG A 89 5.49 -22.99 1.16
N PHE A 90 4.72 -21.93 0.91
CA PHE A 90 4.92 -20.62 1.52
C PHE A 90 4.02 -20.36 2.73
N TRP A 91 2.79 -20.92 2.74
CA TRP A 91 1.77 -20.58 3.73
C TRP A 91 1.16 -21.80 4.38
N THR A 92 0.85 -21.70 5.68
CA THR A 92 -0.02 -22.67 6.35
C THR A 92 -1.44 -22.12 6.49
N TYR A 93 -2.45 -22.96 6.33
CA TYR A 93 -3.83 -22.54 6.54
C TYR A 93 -4.18 -22.28 8.01
N GLU A 94 -3.55 -23.02 8.94
CA GLU A 94 -3.88 -22.92 10.38
C GLU A 94 -3.31 -21.64 11.01
N GLY A 95 -2.10 -21.21 10.62
CA GLY A 95 -1.43 -20.05 11.22
C GLY A 95 -1.22 -18.90 10.27
N CYS A 96 -1.46 -19.09 8.96
CA CYS A 96 -1.01 -18.16 7.92
C CYS A 96 0.49 -17.86 8.00
N ASP A 97 1.27 -18.82 8.53
CA ASP A 97 2.70 -18.65 8.73
C ASP A 97 3.47 -18.85 7.42
N PHE A 98 4.41 -17.97 7.18
CA PHE A 98 5.33 -18.08 6.06
C PHE A 98 6.38 -19.17 6.33
N GLN A 99 6.48 -20.16 5.44
CA GLN A 99 7.28 -21.37 5.66
C GLN A 99 8.66 -21.34 4.97
N ALA A 100 8.86 -20.50 3.99
CA ALA A 100 10.11 -20.44 3.24
C ALA A 100 11.28 -19.92 4.11
N SER A 101 12.47 -20.42 3.84
CA SER A 101 13.67 -20.14 4.62
C SER A 101 14.91 -19.92 3.74
N TRP A 102 15.99 -19.42 4.32
CA TRP A 102 17.27 -19.28 3.62
C TRP A 102 17.87 -20.62 3.14
N ASN A 103 17.48 -21.75 3.74
CA ASN A 103 17.96 -23.06 3.32
C ASN A 103 17.51 -23.46 1.91
N ASP A 104 16.37 -22.91 1.48
CA ASP A 104 15.79 -23.11 0.15
C ASP A 104 15.72 -21.80 -0.67
N ARG A 105 16.54 -20.81 -0.32
CA ARG A 105 16.53 -19.47 -0.95
C ARG A 105 15.18 -18.76 -0.81
N LEU A 106 14.52 -18.93 0.31
CA LEU A 106 13.18 -18.41 0.56
C LEU A 106 12.14 -18.91 -0.46
N GLY A 107 12.33 -20.12 -1.00
CA GLY A 107 11.43 -20.74 -1.96
C GLY A 107 11.54 -20.23 -3.40
N GLN A 108 12.55 -19.43 -3.74
CA GLN A 108 12.73 -18.89 -5.08
C GLN A 108 12.98 -20.01 -6.12
N ASP A 109 12.12 -20.10 -7.13
CA ASP A 109 12.30 -20.96 -8.29
C ASP A 109 13.06 -20.23 -9.41
N ARG A 110 14.37 -20.42 -9.45
CA ARG A 110 15.23 -19.79 -10.47
C ARG A 110 15.06 -20.34 -11.86
N ASP A 111 14.57 -21.57 -12.00
CA ASP A 111 14.34 -22.18 -13.30
C ASP A 111 13.09 -21.61 -14.00
N SER A 112 12.22 -20.93 -13.24
CA SER A 112 11.06 -20.22 -13.77
C SER A 112 11.32 -18.77 -14.16
N MET A 113 12.50 -18.18 -13.86
CA MET A 113 12.78 -16.75 -14.02
C MET A 113 12.82 -16.28 -15.48
N ASP A 114 12.85 -17.18 -16.45
CA ASP A 114 12.64 -16.86 -17.88
C ASP A 114 11.18 -16.50 -18.20
N ARG A 115 10.22 -16.95 -17.39
CA ARG A 115 8.78 -16.72 -17.53
C ARG A 115 8.22 -15.80 -16.44
N ASN A 116 8.80 -15.90 -15.26
CA ASN A 116 8.46 -15.12 -14.07
C ASN A 116 9.76 -14.53 -13.51
N TRP A 117 10.04 -13.28 -13.83
CA TRP A 117 11.32 -12.60 -13.62
C TRP A 117 11.86 -12.69 -12.18
N SER A 118 10.99 -12.78 -11.17
CA SER A 118 11.37 -12.89 -9.75
C SER A 118 11.61 -14.32 -9.27
N GLY A 119 11.03 -15.32 -9.96
CA GLY A 119 11.00 -16.72 -9.50
C GLY A 119 9.98 -16.97 -8.39
N PHE A 120 9.04 -16.05 -8.17
CA PHE A 120 7.89 -16.21 -7.24
C PHE A 120 6.58 -16.12 -8.00
N ALA A 121 5.57 -16.86 -7.56
CA ALA A 121 4.32 -17.00 -8.29
C ALA A 121 3.29 -15.90 -7.99
N GLY A 122 3.50 -15.08 -6.96
CA GLY A 122 2.52 -14.08 -6.57
C GLY A 122 3.08 -12.92 -5.78
N ILE A 123 2.30 -11.84 -5.72
CA ILE A 123 2.69 -10.54 -5.14
C ILE A 123 3.09 -10.69 -3.66
N GLU A 124 2.26 -11.39 -2.86
CA GLU A 124 2.55 -11.58 -1.43
C GLU A 124 3.76 -12.47 -1.17
N GLN A 125 4.06 -13.40 -2.07
CA GLN A 125 5.30 -14.19 -1.97
C GLN A 125 6.52 -13.29 -2.15
N GLU A 126 6.52 -12.40 -3.15
CA GLU A 126 7.60 -11.44 -3.39
C GLU A 126 7.78 -10.50 -2.19
N ASP A 127 6.69 -9.89 -1.72
CA ASP A 127 6.72 -8.94 -0.61
C ASP A 127 7.17 -9.61 0.70
N SER A 128 6.64 -10.80 1.01
CA SER A 128 7.01 -11.55 2.20
C SER A 128 8.48 -11.98 2.19
N VAL A 129 8.99 -12.41 1.04
CA VAL A 129 10.41 -12.78 0.89
C VAL A 129 11.32 -11.58 1.13
N ILE A 130 10.98 -10.42 0.60
CA ILE A 130 11.75 -9.19 0.85
C ILE A 130 11.73 -8.85 2.34
N ALA A 131 10.55 -8.88 2.99
CA ALA A 131 10.44 -8.64 4.43
C ALA A 131 11.27 -9.64 5.26
N MET A 132 11.15 -10.95 4.98
CA MET A 132 11.90 -12.01 5.66
C MET A 132 13.40 -11.92 5.44
N SER A 133 13.85 -11.42 4.28
CA SER A 133 15.26 -11.26 3.96
C SER A 133 15.97 -10.20 4.81
N MET A 134 15.22 -9.28 5.42
CA MET A 134 15.75 -8.19 6.23
C MET A 134 16.03 -8.57 7.69
N THR A 135 15.93 -9.84 8.05
CA THR A 135 16.01 -10.37 9.42
C THR A 135 14.80 -10.04 10.31
N PRO A 136 14.55 -10.77 11.43
CA PRO A 136 13.39 -10.51 12.30
C PRO A 136 13.30 -9.07 12.80
N ILE A 137 14.45 -8.47 13.13
CA ILE A 137 14.54 -7.04 13.48
C ILE A 137 15.54 -6.38 12.53
N VAL A 138 15.04 -5.43 11.75
CA VAL A 138 15.84 -4.75 10.73
C VAL A 138 16.93 -3.90 11.34
N ASP A 139 18.18 -4.12 10.92
CA ASP A 139 19.32 -3.27 11.30
C ASP A 139 19.28 -1.93 10.55
N ARG A 140 18.64 -0.92 11.15
CA ARG A 140 18.48 0.42 10.59
C ARG A 140 19.81 1.16 10.38
N THR A 141 20.92 0.72 10.96
CA THR A 141 22.23 1.33 10.72
C THR A 141 22.77 1.05 9.32
N LYS A 142 22.21 0.07 8.64
CA LYS A 142 22.53 -0.32 7.25
C LYS A 142 21.55 0.22 6.21
N GLU A 143 20.59 1.04 6.64
CA GLU A 143 19.57 1.58 5.77
C GLU A 143 20.05 2.87 5.07
N TYR A 144 19.77 2.97 3.78
CA TYR A 144 20.06 4.16 2.98
C TYR A 144 18.77 4.70 2.37
N LEU A 145 18.16 5.68 3.03
CA LEU A 145 16.95 6.33 2.54
C LEU A 145 17.29 7.37 1.47
N VAL A 146 16.52 7.36 0.40
CA VAL A 146 16.64 8.27 -0.75
C VAL A 146 15.34 9.08 -0.90
N PRO A 147 15.28 10.12 -1.76
CA PRO A 147 14.09 10.96 -1.90
C PRO A 147 12.79 10.21 -2.25
N SER A 148 12.87 9.03 -2.89
CA SER A 148 11.70 8.16 -3.12
C SER A 148 11.13 7.54 -1.84
N ASP A 149 11.89 7.52 -0.73
CA ASP A 149 11.49 6.95 0.56
C ASP A 149 10.85 7.98 1.49
N GLU A 150 10.53 9.17 0.99
CA GLU A 150 9.96 10.25 1.80
C GLU A 150 8.67 9.83 2.54
N ALA A 151 7.83 9.00 1.91
CA ALA A 151 6.63 8.45 2.54
C ALA A 151 6.96 7.51 3.72
N VAL A 152 8.04 6.72 3.62
CA VAL A 152 8.52 5.86 4.70
C VAL A 152 9.05 6.70 5.86
N ILE A 153 9.82 7.75 5.55
CA ILE A 153 10.33 8.70 6.56
C ILE A 153 9.16 9.38 7.27
N ARG A 154 8.14 9.81 6.53
CA ARG A 154 6.93 10.43 7.07
C ARG A 154 6.17 9.48 7.99
N LEU A 155 5.95 8.23 7.57
CA LEU A 155 5.29 7.20 8.36
C LEU A 155 5.99 7.02 9.71
N ARG A 156 7.30 6.78 9.70
CA ARG A 156 8.08 6.53 10.91
C ARG A 156 8.04 7.72 11.87
N ARG A 157 8.20 8.92 11.36
CA ARG A 157 8.15 10.14 12.19
C ARG A 157 6.79 10.27 12.87
N ARG A 158 5.71 10.15 12.12
CA ARG A 158 4.36 10.29 12.65
C ARG A 158 3.98 9.16 13.62
N LEU A 159 4.51 7.95 13.44
CA LEU A 159 4.34 6.87 14.43
C LEU A 159 5.03 7.23 15.74
N LEU A 160 6.27 7.72 15.71
CA LEU A 160 6.99 8.17 16.91
C LEU A 160 6.27 9.33 17.60
N ASP A 161 5.79 10.31 16.85
CA ASP A 161 5.01 11.43 17.38
C ASP A 161 3.71 10.95 18.05
N SER A 162 3.03 9.95 17.45
CA SER A 162 1.82 9.32 18.01
C SER A 162 2.12 8.56 19.31
N VAL A 163 3.24 7.85 19.38
CA VAL A 163 3.67 7.17 20.62
C VAL A 163 3.91 8.20 21.73
N ALA A 164 4.70 9.25 21.44
CA ALA A 164 4.98 10.30 22.42
C ALA A 164 3.69 11.01 22.89
N LEU A 165 2.75 11.26 21.98
CA LEU A 165 1.46 11.85 22.33
C LEU A 165 0.65 10.94 23.24
N ASN A 166 0.59 9.62 22.95
CA ASN A 166 -0.11 8.64 23.77
C ASN A 166 0.51 8.53 25.17
N GLU A 167 1.83 8.50 25.28
CA GLU A 167 2.55 8.50 26.57
C GLU A 167 2.24 9.74 27.42
N ALA A 168 2.00 10.89 26.77
CA ALA A 168 1.59 12.13 27.42
C ALA A 168 0.07 12.16 27.77
N GLY A 169 -0.69 11.09 27.51
CA GLY A 169 -2.12 10.98 27.78
C GLY A 169 -3.03 11.63 26.71
N GLY A 170 -2.47 11.98 25.55
CA GLY A 170 -3.24 12.46 24.39
C GLY A 170 -3.75 11.32 23.50
N ASN A 171 -4.56 11.68 22.51
CA ASN A 171 -5.09 10.71 21.53
C ASN A 171 -4.11 10.53 20.36
N PRO A 172 -3.66 9.31 20.08
CA PRO A 172 -2.87 9.02 18.89
C PRO A 172 -3.58 9.42 17.60
N LEU A 173 -2.79 9.69 16.57
CA LEU A 173 -3.30 10.01 15.24
C LEU A 173 -4.19 8.89 14.70
N GLY A 174 -5.29 9.26 14.04
CA GLY A 174 -6.28 8.34 13.49
C GLY A 174 -7.35 7.89 14.49
N LEU A 175 -7.09 7.94 15.80
CA LEU A 175 -8.05 7.46 16.81
C LEU A 175 -9.35 8.28 16.87
N THR A 176 -9.29 9.55 16.52
CA THR A 176 -10.44 10.49 16.57
C THR A 176 -11.17 10.65 15.24
N VAL A 177 -10.81 9.88 14.23
CA VAL A 177 -11.50 9.90 12.94
C VAL A 177 -12.78 9.08 13.05
N GLU A 178 -13.93 9.75 12.91
CA GLU A 178 -15.25 9.13 13.05
C GLU A 178 -15.71 8.42 11.77
N ASP A 179 -15.25 8.89 10.61
CA ASP A 179 -15.67 8.37 9.30
C ASP A 179 -14.49 8.21 8.35
N TYR A 180 -14.29 6.98 7.90
CA TYR A 180 -13.29 6.60 6.90
C TYR A 180 -13.88 6.35 5.51
N SER A 181 -15.20 6.53 5.30
CA SER A 181 -15.89 6.20 4.04
C SER A 181 -15.37 6.99 2.85
N ASN A 182 -14.80 8.17 3.11
CA ASN A 182 -14.23 9.04 2.10
C ASN A 182 -12.72 8.84 1.87
N VAL A 183 -12.10 7.89 2.56
CA VAL A 183 -10.69 7.56 2.37
C VAL A 183 -10.57 6.51 1.29
N VAL A 184 -10.18 6.92 0.09
CA VAL A 184 -10.05 6.04 -1.07
C VAL A 184 -8.69 6.24 -1.75
N ALA A 185 -8.16 5.15 -2.31
CA ALA A 185 -7.00 5.23 -3.17
C ALA A 185 -7.41 5.68 -4.58
N VAL A 186 -6.51 6.35 -5.29
CA VAL A 186 -6.72 6.74 -6.68
C VAL A 186 -5.77 5.91 -7.56
N PRO A 187 -6.31 5.07 -8.47
CA PRO A 187 -5.50 4.29 -9.41
C PRO A 187 -4.79 5.19 -10.41
N ASP A 188 -3.93 4.59 -11.23
CA ASP A 188 -3.18 5.33 -12.27
C ASP A 188 -4.12 6.19 -13.12
N THR A 189 -3.94 7.49 -13.03
CA THR A 189 -4.78 8.52 -13.67
C THR A 189 -3.88 9.59 -14.28
N VAL A 190 -4.24 10.11 -15.44
CA VAL A 190 -3.50 11.20 -16.10
C VAL A 190 -4.17 12.53 -15.79
N ILE A 191 -3.41 13.48 -15.26
CA ILE A 191 -3.87 14.85 -14.97
C ILE A 191 -2.91 15.89 -15.55
N PRO A 192 -3.39 17.12 -15.88
CA PRO A 192 -2.51 18.23 -16.21
C PRO A 192 -1.51 18.52 -15.07
N LYS A 193 -0.29 18.89 -15.40
CA LYS A 193 0.72 19.29 -14.38
C LYS A 193 0.30 20.52 -13.56
N SER A 194 -0.64 21.32 -14.06
CA SER A 194 -1.22 22.48 -13.37
C SER A 194 -2.32 22.13 -12.38
N ALA A 195 -2.85 20.91 -12.40
CA ALA A 195 -3.92 20.47 -11.49
C ALA A 195 -3.39 20.18 -10.09
N ASP A 196 -4.19 20.50 -9.07
CA ASP A 196 -3.90 20.09 -7.71
C ASP A 196 -4.27 18.60 -7.54
N TRP A 197 -3.30 17.76 -7.31
CA TRP A 197 -3.50 16.32 -7.16
C TRP A 197 -4.36 15.97 -5.93
N THR A 198 -4.39 16.81 -4.92
CA THR A 198 -5.17 16.57 -3.69
C THR A 198 -6.68 16.62 -3.95
N ASP A 199 -7.12 17.32 -5.00
CA ASP A 199 -8.52 17.36 -5.40
C ASP A 199 -9.05 15.99 -5.85
N LEU A 200 -8.20 15.16 -6.45
CA LEU A 200 -8.57 13.77 -6.79
C LEU A 200 -8.92 12.97 -5.54
N ALA A 201 -8.06 13.01 -4.53
CA ALA A 201 -8.25 12.27 -3.30
C ALA A 201 -9.46 12.75 -2.49
N ARG A 202 -9.80 14.03 -2.58
CA ARG A 202 -10.98 14.62 -1.94
C ARG A 202 -12.28 14.40 -2.72
N GLY A 203 -12.21 13.84 -3.95
CA GLY A 203 -13.35 13.69 -4.83
C GLY A 203 -13.88 15.02 -5.39
N ASN A 204 -13.05 16.05 -5.43
CA ASN A 204 -13.41 17.37 -5.95
C ASN A 204 -13.29 17.46 -7.48
N SER A 205 -12.79 16.42 -8.13
CA SER A 205 -12.72 16.27 -9.58
C SER A 205 -13.71 15.21 -10.07
N GLU A 206 -14.05 15.26 -11.34
CA GLU A 206 -14.88 14.23 -11.99
C GLU A 206 -14.26 12.83 -11.82
N THR A 207 -12.93 12.70 -12.00
CA THR A 207 -12.19 11.46 -11.79
C THR A 207 -12.28 10.97 -10.35
N GLY A 208 -12.14 11.86 -9.35
CA GLY A 208 -12.28 11.51 -7.94
C GLY A 208 -13.69 11.01 -7.60
N ARG A 209 -14.73 11.63 -8.17
CA ARG A 209 -16.14 11.17 -8.01
C ARG A 209 -16.33 9.78 -8.61
N THR A 210 -15.78 9.53 -9.79
CA THR A 210 -15.85 8.21 -10.45
C THR A 210 -15.16 7.12 -9.61
N VAL A 211 -13.99 7.41 -9.05
CA VAL A 211 -13.28 6.48 -8.18
C VAL A 211 -14.08 6.12 -6.93
N ARG A 212 -14.85 7.07 -6.39
CA ARG A 212 -15.74 6.85 -5.25
C ARG A 212 -17.08 6.19 -5.63
N GLY A 213 -17.37 6.00 -6.91
CA GLY A 213 -18.64 5.49 -7.39
C GLY A 213 -19.78 6.51 -7.31
N GLU A 214 -19.46 7.79 -7.15
CA GLU A 214 -20.43 8.87 -7.20
C GLU A 214 -20.78 9.17 -8.67
N ALA A 215 -22.08 9.27 -8.99
CA ALA A 215 -22.49 9.67 -10.33
C ALA A 215 -22.09 11.13 -10.58
N ALA A 216 -21.57 11.43 -11.77
CA ALA A 216 -21.43 12.82 -12.21
C ALA A 216 -22.84 13.43 -12.34
N GLU A 217 -23.10 14.55 -11.66
CA GLU A 217 -24.33 15.31 -11.77
C GLU A 217 -24.48 16.01 -13.14
#